data_7f780c59042bf1847dab0b17921b0c98
#
_entry.id   7f780c59042bf1847dab0b17921b0c98
#
_cell.length_a   1.000
_cell.length_b   1.000
_cell.length_c   1.000
_cell.angle_alpha   90.00
_cell.angle_beta   90.00
_cell.angle_gamma   90.00
#
_symmetry.space_group_name_H-M   'P 1'
#
loop_
_entity.id
_entity.type
_entity.pdbx_description
1 polymer ?
#
loop_
_entity_poly.entity_id
_entity_poly.type
_entity_poly.pdbx_seq_one_letter_code
_entity_poly.pdbx_strand_id
1 'polypeptide(L)'
;PYFEYRMDGFTHDLSRCCDAVSCYPVQVASRNEAIRLARLDRSPELFYPILRERGLVRAAAGERHRIRIEAEDDCGNISALEFEIEGRDGEFRAKADPQGTALRPDRTATMRIGNSARMTVPEGALYEPIHAWPEIRQAPAAPKGVRVFSPAYHFLDPSTPLRSAVTVSVNADIPRALQLRTVLALRNHRGALVYAGGHCTNGVVTASTRTAGDLVVVAD
;
A
#
# COMPACT_ATOMS: atom_id res chain seq x y z
N PRO A 1 3.61 -1.74 -30.07
CA PRO A 1 3.82 -1.34 -28.66
C PRO A 1 4.47 -2.46 -27.86
N TYR A 2 5.16 -2.09 -26.77
CA TYR A 2 5.83 -3.02 -25.86
C TYR A 2 4.96 -3.32 -24.63
N PHE A 3 4.27 -2.29 -24.18
CA PHE A 3 3.39 -2.30 -23.04
C PHE A 3 2.16 -1.44 -23.36
N GLU A 4 0.97 -1.91 -23.00
CA GLU A 4 -0.26 -1.15 -23.05
C GLU A 4 -1.05 -1.44 -21.76
N TYR A 5 -1.45 -0.39 -21.10
CA TYR A 5 -2.39 -0.43 -20.01
C TYR A 5 -3.68 0.28 -20.44
N ARG A 6 -4.82 -0.39 -20.23
CA ARG A 6 -6.12 0.15 -20.61
C ARG A 6 -7.10 0.05 -19.44
N MET A 7 -7.80 1.14 -19.19
CA MET A 7 -8.85 1.20 -18.19
C MET A 7 -10.17 1.52 -18.86
N ASP A 8 -10.96 0.48 -19.14
CA ASP A 8 -12.24 0.58 -19.87
C ASP A 8 -13.45 0.66 -18.92
N GLY A 9 -13.24 0.73 -17.61
CA GLY A 9 -14.31 0.78 -16.63
C GLY A 9 -13.84 0.86 -15.18
N PHE A 10 -14.78 1.12 -14.29
CA PHE A 10 -14.54 1.34 -12.85
C PHE A 10 -15.02 0.18 -11.98
N THR A 11 -15.17 -1.02 -12.54
CA THR A 11 -15.65 -2.19 -11.81
C THR A 11 -14.63 -2.78 -10.83
N HIS A 12 -13.37 -2.39 -10.97
CA HIS A 12 -12.27 -2.87 -10.13
C HIS A 12 -11.52 -1.68 -9.52
N ASP A 13 -11.07 -1.84 -8.29
CA ASP A 13 -10.16 -0.88 -7.64
C ASP A 13 -8.74 -1.06 -8.21
N LEU A 14 -8.43 -0.29 -9.26
CA LEU A 14 -7.17 -0.36 -9.98
C LEU A 14 -6.03 0.34 -9.25
N SER A 15 -6.35 1.31 -8.40
CA SER A 15 -5.34 2.05 -7.62
C SER A 15 -4.43 1.12 -6.81
N ARG A 16 -4.93 -0.06 -6.43
CA ARG A 16 -4.18 -1.04 -5.63
C ARG A 16 -3.13 -1.83 -6.41
N CYS A 17 -3.24 -1.90 -7.72
CA CYS A 17 -2.33 -2.71 -8.54
C CYS A 17 -1.62 -1.94 -9.65
N CYS A 18 -2.11 -0.78 -10.01
CA CYS A 18 -1.60 0.00 -11.15
C CYS A 18 -0.86 1.26 -10.72
N ASP A 19 -1.25 1.86 -9.60
CA ASP A 19 -0.64 3.09 -9.12
C ASP A 19 0.82 2.88 -8.68
N ALA A 20 1.65 3.85 -8.96
CA ALA A 20 3.04 3.83 -8.49
C ALA A 20 3.09 4.20 -7.00
N VAL A 21 3.29 3.21 -6.15
CA VAL A 21 3.35 3.35 -4.68
C VAL A 21 4.35 4.44 -4.25
N SER A 22 5.50 4.53 -4.90
CA SER A 22 6.51 5.57 -4.63
C SER A 22 6.04 7.00 -4.89
N CYS A 23 4.99 7.19 -5.69
CA CYS A 23 4.43 8.49 -6.02
C CYS A 23 3.21 8.85 -5.19
N TYR A 24 2.75 7.97 -4.31
CA TYR A 24 1.55 8.19 -3.51
C TYR A 24 1.52 9.53 -2.75
N PRO A 25 2.58 9.99 -2.07
CA PRO A 25 2.57 11.31 -1.41
C PRO A 25 2.33 12.46 -2.39
N VAL A 26 2.87 12.37 -3.60
CA VAL A 26 2.67 13.37 -4.67
C VAL A 26 1.24 13.32 -5.19
N GLN A 27 0.69 12.13 -5.43
CA GLN A 27 -0.70 11.94 -5.86
C GLN A 27 -1.67 12.58 -4.87
N VAL A 28 -1.49 12.32 -3.57
CA VAL A 28 -2.34 12.90 -2.51
C VAL A 28 -2.27 14.43 -2.48
N ALA A 29 -1.07 15.00 -2.63
CA ALA A 29 -0.86 16.45 -2.57
C ALA A 29 -1.35 17.19 -3.82
N SER A 30 -1.12 16.61 -5.01
CA SER A 30 -1.38 17.28 -6.31
C SER A 30 -2.68 16.84 -6.99
N ARG A 31 -3.32 15.76 -6.52
CA ARG A 31 -4.43 15.06 -7.19
C ARG A 31 -4.07 14.51 -8.57
N ASN A 32 -2.80 14.38 -8.88
CA ASN A 32 -2.33 13.73 -10.10
C ASN A 32 -2.22 12.24 -9.85
N GLU A 33 -2.53 11.44 -10.85
CA GLU A 33 -2.32 10.00 -10.81
C GLU A 33 -0.94 9.64 -11.35
N ALA A 34 -0.31 8.64 -10.78
CA ALA A 34 0.95 8.09 -11.26
C ALA A 34 0.78 6.59 -11.47
N ILE A 35 0.72 6.19 -12.73
CA ILE A 35 0.50 4.80 -13.13
C ILE A 35 1.84 4.11 -13.36
N ARG A 36 1.98 2.91 -12.83
CA ARG A 36 3.16 2.08 -13.05
C ARG A 36 3.12 1.46 -14.46
N LEU A 37 4.17 1.69 -15.22
CA LEU A 37 4.34 1.09 -16.56
C LEU A 37 4.97 -0.31 -16.49
N ALA A 38 4.73 -1.03 -15.41
CA ALA A 38 5.15 -2.42 -15.25
C ALA A 38 4.09 -3.19 -14.44
N ARG A 39 3.75 -4.37 -14.91
CA ARG A 39 2.79 -5.24 -14.21
C ARG A 39 3.44 -5.85 -12.97
N LEU A 40 2.76 -5.76 -11.84
CA LEU A 40 3.09 -6.53 -10.66
C LEU A 40 2.72 -8.02 -10.87
N ASP A 41 3.46 -8.93 -10.26
CA ASP A 41 3.33 -10.38 -10.50
C ASP A 41 1.92 -10.94 -10.31
N ARG A 42 1.13 -10.33 -9.45
CA ARG A 42 -0.23 -10.80 -9.11
C ARG A 42 -1.34 -9.85 -9.55
N SER A 43 -1.02 -8.87 -10.40
CA SER A 43 -2.03 -7.99 -10.99
C SER A 43 -2.87 -8.69 -12.05
N PRO A 44 -4.16 -8.37 -12.17
CA PRO A 44 -5.02 -8.95 -13.21
C PRO A 44 -4.48 -8.68 -14.62
N GLU A 45 -4.52 -9.69 -15.49
CA GLU A 45 -4.03 -9.57 -16.88
C GLU A 45 -4.92 -8.72 -17.78
N LEU A 46 -6.20 -8.66 -17.46
CA LEU A 46 -7.21 -8.02 -18.30
C LEU A 46 -6.99 -6.52 -18.57
N PHE A 47 -6.17 -5.85 -17.75
CA PHE A 47 -5.83 -4.44 -17.95
C PHE A 47 -4.63 -4.20 -18.86
N TYR A 48 -3.99 -5.27 -19.32
CA TYR A 48 -2.77 -5.20 -20.11
C TYR A 48 -2.95 -5.89 -21.47
N PRO A 49 -3.61 -5.23 -22.44
CA PRO A 49 -3.79 -5.79 -23.78
C PRO A 49 -2.46 -6.16 -24.45
N ILE A 50 -1.41 -5.39 -24.14
CA ILE A 50 -0.06 -5.68 -24.63
C ILE A 50 0.90 -5.64 -23.43
N LEU A 51 1.59 -6.76 -23.21
CA LEU A 51 2.50 -6.92 -22.09
C LEU A 51 3.69 -7.78 -22.47
N ARG A 52 4.80 -7.16 -22.87
CA ARG A 52 6.08 -7.83 -23.10
C ARG A 52 6.95 -7.66 -21.85
N GLU A 53 7.63 -8.72 -21.43
CA GLU A 53 8.55 -8.71 -20.27
C GLU A 53 7.95 -8.01 -19.03
N ARG A 54 6.64 -8.07 -18.86
CA ARG A 54 5.87 -7.37 -17.79
C ARG A 54 6.03 -5.85 -17.81
N GLY A 55 6.38 -5.25 -18.96
CA GLY A 55 6.67 -3.82 -19.09
C GLY A 55 8.11 -3.42 -18.71
N LEU A 56 8.96 -4.40 -18.37
CA LEU A 56 10.35 -4.13 -17.99
C LEU A 56 11.24 -4.08 -19.24
N VAL A 57 11.89 -2.96 -19.48
CA VAL A 57 12.87 -2.80 -20.54
C VAL A 57 14.24 -3.21 -20.01
N ARG A 58 14.89 -4.16 -20.67
CA ARG A 58 16.27 -4.58 -20.38
C ARG A 58 17.20 -3.90 -21.38
N ALA A 59 18.27 -3.30 -20.89
CA ALA A 59 19.33 -2.74 -21.70
C ALA A 59 20.68 -3.33 -21.24
N ALA A 60 21.41 -3.99 -22.13
CA ALA A 60 22.76 -4.41 -21.85
C ALA A 60 23.68 -3.18 -21.79
N ALA A 61 24.88 -3.34 -21.19
CA ALA A 61 25.85 -2.25 -21.11
C ALA A 61 26.18 -1.69 -22.51
N GLY A 62 26.04 -0.38 -22.66
CA GLY A 62 26.24 0.33 -23.93
C GLY A 62 25.05 0.24 -24.91
N GLU A 63 24.04 -0.56 -24.63
CA GLU A 63 22.85 -0.64 -25.46
C GLU A 63 21.96 0.58 -25.21
N ARG A 64 21.41 1.17 -26.28
CA ARG A 64 20.51 2.32 -26.22
C ARG A 64 19.14 1.95 -26.74
N HIS A 65 18.12 2.38 -26.00
CA HIS A 65 16.72 2.25 -26.42
C HIS A 65 16.05 3.60 -26.40
N ARG A 66 15.31 3.91 -27.45
CA ARG A 66 14.36 5.02 -27.48
C ARG A 66 13.04 4.55 -26.86
N ILE A 67 12.62 5.24 -25.82
CA ILE A 67 11.35 4.98 -25.12
C ILE A 67 10.37 6.08 -25.53
N ARG A 68 9.18 5.68 -25.93
CA ARG A 68 8.04 6.56 -26.15
C ARG A 68 6.88 6.11 -25.26
N ILE A 69 6.39 7.02 -24.44
CA ILE A 69 5.23 6.82 -23.60
C ILE A 69 4.12 7.69 -24.16
N GLU A 70 2.96 7.10 -24.39
CA GLU A 70 1.75 7.80 -24.83
C GLU A 70 0.65 7.60 -23.79
N ALA A 71 -0.09 8.66 -23.51
CA ALA A 71 -1.31 8.65 -22.73
C ALA A 71 -2.44 9.19 -23.60
N GLU A 72 -3.52 8.44 -23.72
CA GLU A 72 -4.72 8.80 -24.46
C GLU A 72 -5.91 8.84 -23.49
N ASP A 73 -6.71 9.90 -23.57
CA ASP A 73 -7.96 10.02 -22.82
C ASP A 73 -9.16 9.45 -23.60
N ASP A 74 -10.33 9.41 -22.97
CA ASP A 74 -11.56 8.90 -23.56
C ASP A 74 -12.10 9.76 -24.72
N CYS A 75 -11.59 10.98 -24.89
CA CYS A 75 -11.89 11.87 -26.01
C CYS A 75 -10.93 11.72 -27.18
N GLY A 76 -9.91 10.87 -27.06
CA GLY A 76 -8.88 10.64 -28.07
C GLY A 76 -7.76 11.69 -28.07
N ASN A 77 -7.62 12.49 -27.00
CA ASN A 77 -6.48 13.39 -26.85
C ASN A 77 -5.25 12.59 -26.44
N ILE A 78 -4.14 12.80 -27.15
CA ILE A 78 -2.89 12.08 -26.95
C ILE A 78 -1.82 13.04 -26.43
N SER A 79 -1.16 12.62 -25.36
CA SER A 79 0.09 13.21 -24.87
C SER A 79 1.21 12.20 -25.02
N ALA A 80 2.39 12.64 -25.45
CA ALA A 80 3.54 11.76 -25.65
C ALA A 80 4.80 12.33 -24.99
N LEU A 81 5.60 11.41 -24.42
CA LEU A 81 6.93 11.68 -23.89
C LEU A 81 7.93 10.75 -24.59
N GLU A 82 9.03 11.29 -25.09
CA GLU A 82 10.12 10.51 -25.68
C GLU A 82 11.44 10.80 -24.95
N PHE A 83 12.22 9.74 -24.71
CA PHE A 83 13.55 9.83 -24.14
C PHE A 83 14.39 8.61 -24.52
N GLU A 84 15.69 8.69 -24.31
CA GLU A 84 16.59 7.56 -24.50
C GLU A 84 17.08 7.03 -23.16
N ILE A 85 17.24 5.71 -23.05
CA ILE A 85 17.91 5.03 -21.96
C ILE A 85 19.16 4.36 -22.49
N GLU A 86 20.22 4.32 -21.70
CA GLU A 86 21.46 3.61 -21.99
C GLU A 86 21.76 2.63 -20.88
N GLY A 87 21.98 1.37 -21.22
CA GLY A 87 22.41 0.34 -20.28
C GLY A 87 23.82 0.64 -19.80
N ARG A 88 24.06 0.47 -18.49
CA ARG A 88 25.38 0.61 -17.90
C ARG A 88 25.72 -0.62 -17.09
N ASP A 89 27.01 -1.00 -17.11
CA ASP A 89 27.52 -1.98 -16.17
C ASP A 89 27.45 -1.42 -14.74
N GLY A 90 26.91 -2.21 -13.86
CA GLY A 90 26.82 -1.87 -12.44
C GLY A 90 25.82 -2.74 -11.70
N GLU A 91 26.13 -3.08 -10.47
CA GLU A 91 25.15 -3.68 -9.59
C GLU A 91 24.24 -2.59 -9.05
N PHE A 92 22.94 -2.64 -9.40
CA PHE A 92 21.94 -1.89 -8.67
C PHE A 92 21.80 -2.52 -7.28
N ARG A 93 22.55 -2.01 -6.34
CA ARG A 93 22.33 -2.34 -4.92
C ARG A 93 21.17 -1.49 -4.43
N ALA A 94 19.98 -2.07 -4.38
CA ALA A 94 18.94 -1.50 -3.54
C ALA A 94 19.54 -1.30 -2.15
N LYS A 95 19.44 -0.08 -1.61
CA LYS A 95 19.94 0.22 -0.27
C LYS A 95 19.18 -0.68 0.69
N ALA A 96 19.79 -1.81 1.07
CA ALA A 96 19.20 -2.70 2.04
C ALA A 96 19.15 -1.92 3.37
N ASP A 97 17.96 -1.65 3.85
CA ASP A 97 17.79 -1.18 5.21
C ASP A 97 17.73 -2.42 6.12
N PRO A 98 18.80 -2.69 6.89
CA PRO A 98 18.90 -3.91 7.69
C PRO A 98 17.92 -3.94 8.87
N GLN A 99 17.20 -2.85 9.15
CA GLN A 99 16.31 -2.74 10.30
C GLN A 99 14.84 -3.04 9.96
N GLY A 100 14.47 -3.10 8.69
CA GLY A 100 13.11 -3.39 8.26
C GLY A 100 12.76 -4.89 8.28
N THR A 101 11.48 -5.21 8.50
CA THR A 101 10.96 -6.56 8.33
C THR A 101 10.66 -6.83 6.85
N ALA A 102 11.36 -7.80 6.26
CA ALA A 102 11.09 -8.22 4.88
C ALA A 102 9.78 -9.04 4.83
N LEU A 103 8.82 -8.58 4.06
CA LEU A 103 7.55 -9.24 3.81
C LEU A 103 7.52 -9.74 2.36
N ARG A 104 7.01 -10.95 2.16
CA ARG A 104 6.96 -11.59 0.85
C ARG A 104 5.55 -12.07 0.52
N PRO A 105 5.12 -11.99 -0.76
CA PRO A 105 3.81 -12.46 -1.19
C PRO A 105 3.59 -13.96 -1.07
N ASP A 106 4.68 -14.75 -1.05
CA ASP A 106 4.66 -16.23 -1.10
C ASP A 106 4.55 -16.88 0.27
N ARG A 107 4.40 -16.12 1.35
CA ARG A 107 4.27 -16.67 2.71
C ARG A 107 3.58 -15.72 3.67
N THR A 108 2.96 -16.30 4.68
CA THR A 108 2.42 -15.55 5.82
C THR A 108 3.54 -14.99 6.69
N ALA A 109 3.41 -13.74 7.09
CA ALA A 109 4.33 -13.08 8.02
C ALA A 109 3.56 -12.39 9.15
N THR A 110 4.19 -12.31 10.33
CA THR A 110 3.62 -11.60 11.48
C THR A 110 4.62 -10.59 11.99
N MET A 111 4.21 -9.34 12.04
CA MET A 111 4.94 -8.24 12.66
C MET A 111 4.37 -7.95 14.04
N ARG A 112 5.23 -7.50 14.95
CA ARG A 112 4.86 -7.14 16.32
C ARG A 112 5.45 -5.79 16.71
N ILE A 113 4.71 -5.03 17.50
CA ILE A 113 5.19 -3.84 18.18
C ILE A 113 5.07 -4.10 19.68
N GLY A 114 6.17 -4.56 20.26
CA GLY A 114 6.19 -5.06 21.65
C GLY A 114 5.13 -6.14 21.87
N ASN A 115 4.47 -6.05 23.01
CA ASN A 115 3.33 -6.91 23.38
C ASN A 115 1.98 -6.25 23.08
N SER A 116 2.00 -5.01 22.60
CA SER A 116 0.79 -4.18 22.48
C SER A 116 0.07 -4.37 21.15
N ALA A 117 0.80 -4.62 20.05
CA ALA A 117 0.17 -4.72 18.75
C ALA A 117 0.84 -5.79 17.86
N ARG A 118 0.02 -6.39 17.02
CA ARG A 118 0.43 -7.42 16.07
C ARG A 118 -0.34 -7.27 14.77
N MET A 119 0.37 -7.41 13.64
CA MET A 119 -0.25 -7.53 12.32
C MET A 119 0.19 -8.84 11.67
N THR A 120 -0.76 -9.60 11.16
CA THR A 120 -0.52 -10.79 10.36
C THR A 120 -0.86 -10.49 8.91
N VAL A 121 0.14 -10.62 8.05
CA VAL A 121 0.04 -10.48 6.60
C VAL A 121 -0.02 -11.90 6.02
N PRO A 122 -1.16 -12.37 5.54
CA PRO A 122 -1.29 -13.72 5.01
C PRO A 122 -0.56 -13.86 3.66
N GLU A 123 -0.25 -15.08 3.29
CA GLU A 123 0.21 -15.42 1.95
C GLU A 123 -0.76 -14.87 0.91
N GLY A 124 -0.22 -14.26 -0.15
CA GLY A 124 -1.00 -13.65 -1.22
C GLY A 124 -1.56 -12.26 -0.91
N ALA A 125 -1.32 -11.70 0.28
CA ALA A 125 -1.83 -10.37 0.63
C ALA A 125 -1.06 -9.22 -0.02
N LEU A 126 0.15 -9.46 -0.49
CA LEU A 126 0.99 -8.48 -1.15
C LEU A 126 1.09 -8.77 -2.65
N TYR A 127 1.29 -7.74 -3.46
CA TYR A 127 1.59 -7.86 -4.89
C TYR A 127 3.06 -8.15 -5.16
N GLU A 128 3.96 -7.59 -4.35
CA GLU A 128 5.41 -7.69 -4.48
C GLU A 128 6.09 -7.78 -3.10
N PRO A 129 7.34 -8.21 -3.02
CA PRO A 129 8.11 -8.13 -1.78
C PRO A 129 8.29 -6.67 -1.34
N ILE A 130 8.09 -6.41 -0.05
CA ILE A 130 8.27 -5.09 0.55
C ILE A 130 9.09 -5.19 1.83
N HIS A 131 9.62 -4.05 2.30
CA HIS A 131 10.14 -3.89 3.65
C HIS A 131 9.20 -3.03 4.46
N ALA A 132 8.96 -3.43 5.70
CA ALA A 132 8.11 -2.73 6.64
C ALA A 132 8.90 -2.32 7.89
N TRP A 133 8.57 -1.18 8.46
CA TRP A 133 9.20 -0.63 9.68
C TRP A 133 8.13 -0.39 10.74
N PRO A 134 7.75 -1.45 11.49
CA PRO A 134 6.75 -1.30 12.54
C PRO A 134 7.23 -0.34 13.63
N GLU A 135 6.43 0.68 13.92
CA GLU A 135 6.75 1.69 14.94
C GLU A 135 5.52 2.21 15.66
N ILE A 136 5.75 2.84 16.82
CA ILE A 136 4.72 3.57 17.55
C ILE A 136 4.81 5.03 17.18
N ARG A 137 3.67 5.62 16.83
CA ARG A 137 3.52 7.05 16.53
C ARG A 137 2.58 7.70 17.53
N GLN A 138 2.61 9.02 17.58
CA GLN A 138 1.68 9.77 18.40
C GLN A 138 0.23 9.52 17.94
N ALA A 139 -0.67 9.30 18.91
CA ALA A 139 -2.09 9.18 18.63
C ALA A 139 -2.61 10.48 17.98
N PRO A 140 -3.46 10.38 16.95
CA PRO A 140 -4.10 11.56 16.37
C PRO A 140 -5.10 12.18 17.33
N ALA A 141 -5.44 13.44 17.10
CA ALA A 141 -6.53 14.10 17.82
C ALA A 141 -7.85 13.37 17.52
N ALA A 142 -8.60 13.09 18.57
CA ALA A 142 -9.90 12.45 18.45
C ALA A 142 -10.98 13.45 18.01
N PRO A 143 -11.90 13.07 17.12
CA PRO A 143 -13.13 13.82 16.87
C PRO A 143 -13.98 13.95 18.14
N LYS A 144 -14.87 14.94 18.18
CA LYS A 144 -15.81 15.11 19.29
C LYS A 144 -16.64 13.83 19.49
N GLY A 145 -16.68 13.32 20.72
CA GLY A 145 -17.42 12.11 21.09
C GLY A 145 -16.60 10.82 20.95
N VAL A 146 -15.45 10.84 20.35
CA VAL A 146 -14.57 9.67 20.21
C VAL A 146 -13.46 9.72 21.24
N ARG A 147 -13.18 8.60 21.90
CA ARG A 147 -12.04 8.42 22.82
C ARG A 147 -10.99 7.54 22.18
N VAL A 148 -9.73 7.90 22.35
CA VAL A 148 -8.57 7.13 21.88
C VAL A 148 -7.98 6.36 23.06
N PHE A 149 -7.73 5.05 22.87
CA PHE A 149 -7.24 4.13 23.90
C PHE A 149 -5.86 3.56 23.59
N SER A 150 -5.21 3.99 22.50
CA SER A 150 -3.86 3.54 22.17
C SER A 150 -3.06 4.63 21.47
N PRO A 151 -1.73 4.53 21.45
CA PRO A 151 -0.95 5.26 20.46
C PRO A 151 -1.32 4.80 19.04
N ALA A 152 -0.77 5.45 18.03
CA ALA A 152 -0.89 5.00 16.66
C ALA A 152 0.17 3.91 16.37
N TYR A 153 -0.28 2.76 15.86
CA TYR A 153 0.60 1.66 15.44
C TYR A 153 0.77 1.68 13.95
N HIS A 154 1.98 1.95 13.51
CA HIS A 154 2.36 1.93 12.10
C HIS A 154 3.01 0.59 11.76
N PHE A 155 2.42 -0.19 10.86
CA PHE A 155 2.97 -1.45 10.38
C PHE A 155 3.40 -1.38 8.93
N LEU A 156 2.59 -0.73 8.10
CA LEU A 156 2.78 -0.62 6.67
C LEU A 156 2.51 0.82 6.23
N ASP A 157 3.30 1.29 5.28
CA ASP A 157 3.06 2.59 4.67
C ASP A 157 1.65 2.67 4.07
N PRO A 158 0.91 3.78 4.24
CA PRO A 158 -0.44 3.96 3.69
C PRO A 158 -0.53 3.73 2.18
N SER A 159 0.57 3.91 1.46
CA SER A 159 0.67 3.65 0.02
C SER A 159 0.86 2.18 -0.33
N THR A 160 1.03 1.28 0.65
CA THR A 160 1.21 -0.15 0.38
C THR A 160 -0.10 -0.78 -0.12
N PRO A 161 -0.16 -1.22 -1.38
CA PRO A 161 -1.36 -1.87 -1.90
C PRO A 161 -1.49 -3.27 -1.31
N LEU A 162 -2.67 -3.58 -0.76
CA LEU A 162 -3.00 -4.89 -0.22
C LEU A 162 -3.96 -5.62 -1.15
N ARG A 163 -3.55 -6.78 -1.67
CA ARG A 163 -4.37 -7.64 -2.53
C ARG A 163 -5.47 -8.33 -1.73
N SER A 164 -5.19 -8.75 -0.50
CA SER A 164 -6.18 -9.29 0.44
C SER A 164 -6.03 -8.65 1.82
N ALA A 165 -7.01 -8.90 2.68
CA ALA A 165 -7.02 -8.31 4.01
C ALA A 165 -5.89 -8.86 4.89
N VAL A 166 -5.33 -7.97 5.71
CA VAL A 166 -4.43 -8.29 6.81
C VAL A 166 -5.19 -8.27 8.14
N THR A 167 -4.77 -9.06 9.11
CA THR A 167 -5.37 -9.09 10.43
C THR A 167 -4.51 -8.30 11.41
N VAL A 168 -5.12 -7.38 12.14
CA VAL A 168 -4.46 -6.59 13.18
C VAL A 168 -5.11 -6.87 14.52
N SER A 169 -4.29 -7.05 15.56
CA SER A 169 -4.74 -7.18 16.95
C SER A 169 -3.97 -6.19 17.82
N VAL A 170 -4.68 -5.44 18.64
CA VAL A 170 -4.12 -4.42 19.53
C VAL A 170 -4.64 -4.66 20.95
N ASN A 171 -3.73 -4.73 21.91
CA ASN A 171 -4.05 -4.75 23.33
C ASN A 171 -4.21 -3.31 23.82
N ALA A 172 -5.32 -2.99 24.47
CA ALA A 172 -5.56 -1.69 25.03
C ALA A 172 -6.33 -1.82 26.37
N ASP A 173 -6.07 -0.91 27.27
CA ASP A 173 -6.82 -0.82 28.53
C ASP A 173 -8.16 -0.10 28.27
N ILE A 174 -9.21 -0.89 28.08
CA ILE A 174 -10.53 -0.42 27.68
C ILE A 174 -11.54 -0.74 28.77
N PRO A 175 -12.23 0.26 29.33
CA PRO A 175 -13.31 0.04 30.29
C PRO A 175 -14.36 -0.94 29.74
N ARG A 176 -14.81 -1.89 30.56
CA ARG A 176 -15.79 -2.92 30.16
C ARG A 176 -17.03 -2.33 29.47
N ALA A 177 -17.53 -1.20 29.94
CA ALA A 177 -18.68 -0.53 29.37
C ALA A 177 -18.49 -0.04 27.92
N LEU A 178 -17.25 0.14 27.48
CA LEU A 178 -16.90 0.63 26.15
C LEU A 178 -16.45 -0.48 25.19
N GLN A 179 -16.18 -1.68 25.66
CA GLN A 179 -15.61 -2.76 24.82
C GLN A 179 -16.48 -3.09 23.59
N LEU A 180 -17.82 -3.06 23.73
CA LEU A 180 -18.72 -3.31 22.61
C LEU A 180 -18.77 -2.19 21.56
N ARG A 181 -18.27 -1.00 21.90
CA ARG A 181 -18.19 0.16 21.00
C ARG A 181 -16.76 0.44 20.54
N THR A 182 -15.84 -0.44 20.90
CA THR A 182 -14.42 -0.26 20.60
C THR A 182 -14.05 -0.96 19.29
N VAL A 183 -13.36 -0.21 18.45
CA VAL A 183 -12.93 -0.63 17.11
C VAL A 183 -11.52 -0.15 16.82
N LEU A 184 -10.93 -0.64 15.73
CA LEU A 184 -9.77 -0.01 15.12
C LEU A 184 -10.20 1.08 14.13
N ALA A 185 -9.50 2.20 14.18
CA ALA A 185 -9.58 3.26 13.18
C ALA A 185 -8.22 3.44 12.51
N LEU A 186 -8.25 3.83 11.25
CA LEU A 186 -7.09 4.22 10.46
C LEU A 186 -6.99 5.73 10.39
N ARG A 187 -5.79 6.27 10.55
CA ARG A 187 -5.51 7.67 10.24
C ARG A 187 -5.27 7.79 8.74
N ASN A 188 -6.16 8.51 8.06
CA ASN A 188 -6.00 8.76 6.63
C ASN A 188 -4.95 9.87 6.36
N HIS A 189 -4.65 10.11 5.08
CA HIS A 189 -3.69 11.13 4.64
C HIS A 189 -4.05 12.57 5.05
N ARG A 190 -5.33 12.84 5.40
CA ARG A 190 -5.80 14.14 5.91
C ARG A 190 -5.71 14.24 7.43
N GLY A 191 -5.18 13.22 8.10
CA GLY A 191 -5.10 13.13 9.55
C GLY A 191 -6.40 12.75 10.25
N ALA A 192 -7.49 12.54 9.50
CA ALA A 192 -8.76 12.13 10.06
C ALA A 192 -8.78 10.63 10.36
N LEU A 193 -9.52 10.25 11.42
CA LEU A 193 -9.79 8.86 11.76
C LEU A 193 -10.92 8.32 10.89
N VAL A 194 -10.67 7.19 10.27
CA VAL A 194 -11.62 6.45 9.44
C VAL A 194 -11.82 5.07 10.06
N TYR A 195 -13.04 4.61 10.12
CA TYR A 195 -13.38 3.28 10.63
C TYR A 195 -12.65 2.17 9.85
N ALA A 196 -11.89 1.35 10.57
CA ALA A 196 -11.19 0.19 10.02
C ALA A 196 -11.87 -1.15 10.39
N GLY A 197 -12.86 -1.10 11.26
CA GLY A 197 -13.59 -2.27 11.70
C GLY A 197 -13.08 -2.89 12.98
N GLY A 198 -13.56 -4.10 13.25
CA GLY A 198 -13.09 -4.94 14.33
C GLY A 198 -14.04 -5.06 15.51
N HIS A 199 -13.60 -5.84 16.48
CA HIS A 199 -14.31 -6.09 17.72
C HIS A 199 -13.31 -6.18 18.87
N CYS A 200 -13.76 -5.85 20.06
CA CYS A 200 -12.97 -5.95 21.28
C CYS A 200 -13.42 -7.17 22.10
N THR A 201 -12.44 -7.99 22.49
CA THR A 201 -12.64 -9.11 23.41
C THR A 201 -11.55 -9.08 24.47
N ASN A 202 -11.94 -8.93 25.73
CA ASN A 202 -11.00 -8.90 26.87
C ASN A 202 -9.84 -7.90 26.70
N GLY A 203 -10.13 -6.70 26.19
CA GLY A 203 -9.13 -5.66 25.98
C GLY A 203 -8.28 -5.83 24.70
N VAL A 204 -8.51 -6.88 23.93
CA VAL A 204 -7.88 -7.09 22.62
C VAL A 204 -8.83 -6.68 21.52
N VAL A 205 -8.46 -5.66 20.73
CA VAL A 205 -9.22 -5.24 19.56
C VAL A 205 -8.62 -5.90 18.33
N THR A 206 -9.43 -6.68 17.61
CA THR A 206 -9.01 -7.38 16.40
C THR A 206 -9.83 -6.90 15.20
N ALA A 207 -9.16 -6.55 14.11
CA ALA A 207 -9.79 -6.16 12.86
C ALA A 207 -9.09 -6.79 11.66
N SER A 208 -9.84 -6.90 10.57
CA SER A 208 -9.35 -7.29 9.27
C SER A 208 -9.50 -6.11 8.32
N THR A 209 -8.40 -5.67 7.69
CA THR A 209 -8.40 -4.49 6.81
C THR A 209 -7.61 -4.73 5.54
N ARG A 210 -8.04 -4.12 4.45
CA ARG A 210 -7.30 -4.06 3.17
C ARG A 210 -6.62 -2.72 2.95
N THR A 211 -6.61 -1.85 3.97
CA THR A 211 -5.98 -0.54 3.90
C THR A 211 -4.82 -0.50 4.89
N ALA A 212 -3.65 -0.12 4.40
CA ALA A 212 -2.47 0.14 5.23
C ALA A 212 -2.53 1.54 5.85
N GLY A 213 -1.74 1.76 6.89
CA GLY A 213 -1.62 3.06 7.56
C GLY A 213 -1.50 2.95 9.07
N ASP A 214 -1.61 4.08 9.74
CA ASP A 214 -1.54 4.18 11.20
C ASP A 214 -2.87 3.72 11.82
N LEU A 215 -2.80 2.73 12.71
CA LEU A 215 -3.94 2.13 13.37
C LEU A 215 -4.05 2.59 14.81
N VAL A 216 -5.26 2.94 15.25
CA VAL A 216 -5.56 3.42 16.60
C VAL A 216 -6.77 2.69 17.16
N VAL A 217 -6.78 2.41 18.45
CA VAL A 217 -7.96 1.90 19.16
C VAL A 217 -8.83 3.08 19.58
N VAL A 218 -10.09 3.05 19.17
CA VAL A 218 -11.06 4.11 19.47
C VAL A 218 -12.39 3.53 19.96
N ALA A 219 -13.12 4.29 20.73
CA ALA A 219 -14.52 4.03 21.10
C ALA A 219 -15.34 5.33 21.07
N ASP A 220 -16.60 5.23 20.73
CA ASP A 220 -17.63 6.28 20.80
C ASP A 220 -18.47 6.22 22.08
#